data_a8e6545c0d11159acb2ae50a4aab6ca9
#
_entry.id   a8e6545c0d11159acb2ae50a4aab6ca9
#
_cell.length_a   1.000
_cell.length_b   1.000
_cell.length_c   1.000
_cell.angle_alpha   90.00
_cell.angle_beta   90.00
_cell.angle_gamma   90.00
#
_symmetry.space_group_name_H-M   'P 1'
#
loop_
_entity.id
_entity.type
_entity.pdbx_description
1 polymer ?
#
loop_
_entity_poly.entity_id
_entity_poly.type
_entity_poly.pdbx_seq_one_letter_code
_entity_poly.pdbx_strand_id
1 'polypeptide(L)'
;MSLAGRWLLVAALATCTGTAGASPDAQRGEQIYARCMACHALARDRVGPHHCGLFGRLAGSVPGFDYSAAMKHSGIVWNEQSLDRFLAAPTKVVPGTTMTYDGIPDARERADLIAYLKSANRSPTCAHVTSGR
;
A
#
# COMPACT_ATOMS: atom_id res chain seq x y z
N MET A 1 -28.28 -15.64 -68.63
CA MET A 1 -28.39 -14.44 -67.78
C MET A 1 -28.08 -14.90 -66.38
N SER A 2 -26.89 -14.60 -65.89
CA SER A 2 -26.34 -15.09 -64.60
C SER A 2 -26.35 -13.95 -63.59
N LEU A 3 -27.14 -14.09 -62.51
CA LEU A 3 -27.18 -13.15 -61.42
C LEU A 3 -26.19 -13.55 -60.35
N ALA A 4 -25.03 -12.89 -60.37
CA ALA A 4 -24.00 -13.08 -59.31
C ALA A 4 -24.42 -12.37 -58.03
N GLY A 5 -24.78 -13.15 -57.01
CA GLY A 5 -25.04 -12.64 -55.67
C GLY A 5 -23.77 -12.19 -54.94
N ARG A 6 -23.66 -10.90 -54.63
CA ARG A 6 -22.59 -10.33 -53.80
C ARG A 6 -22.95 -10.55 -52.34
N TRP A 7 -22.23 -11.46 -51.67
CA TRP A 7 -22.28 -11.61 -50.23
C TRP A 7 -21.38 -10.53 -49.57
N LEU A 8 -22.00 -9.60 -48.89
CA LEU A 8 -21.30 -8.63 -48.04
C LEU A 8 -21.00 -9.29 -46.67
N LEU A 9 -19.75 -9.65 -46.48
CA LEU A 9 -19.26 -10.06 -45.16
C LEU A 9 -19.16 -8.81 -44.26
N VAL A 10 -20.09 -8.66 -43.32
CA VAL A 10 -20.00 -7.66 -42.24
C VAL A 10 -19.09 -8.24 -41.16
N ALA A 11 -17.84 -7.77 -41.11
CA ALA A 11 -16.94 -8.09 -40.03
C ALA A 11 -17.35 -7.30 -38.79
N ALA A 12 -17.92 -7.98 -37.81
CA ALA A 12 -18.19 -7.40 -36.51
C ALA A 12 -16.87 -7.23 -35.73
N LEU A 13 -16.38 -6.00 -35.60
CA LEU A 13 -15.30 -5.66 -34.68
C LEU A 13 -15.83 -5.70 -33.25
N ALA A 14 -15.50 -6.75 -32.51
CA ALA A 14 -15.73 -6.81 -31.07
C ALA A 14 -14.71 -5.88 -30.39
N THR A 15 -15.15 -4.70 -29.98
CA THR A 15 -14.37 -3.79 -29.13
C THR A 15 -14.36 -4.34 -27.71
N CYS A 16 -13.26 -4.98 -27.30
CA CYS A 16 -13.01 -5.29 -25.89
C CYS A 16 -12.77 -3.98 -25.13
N THR A 17 -13.81 -3.42 -24.51
CA THR A 17 -13.66 -2.35 -23.52
C THR A 17 -13.10 -2.96 -22.25
N GLY A 18 -11.77 -3.04 -22.15
CA GLY A 18 -11.10 -3.35 -20.90
C GLY A 18 -11.40 -2.23 -19.89
N THR A 19 -12.08 -2.56 -18.79
CA THR A 19 -12.21 -1.68 -17.65
C THR A 19 -10.83 -1.56 -16.99
N ALA A 20 -10.05 -0.58 -17.40
CA ALA A 20 -8.84 -0.20 -16.67
C ALA A 20 -9.27 0.27 -15.29
N GLY A 21 -8.98 -0.51 -14.26
CA GLY A 21 -9.18 -0.09 -12.87
C GLY A 21 -8.47 1.24 -12.65
N ALA A 22 -9.13 2.20 -12.02
CA ALA A 22 -8.53 3.51 -11.75
C ALA A 22 -7.22 3.34 -10.95
N SER A 23 -6.18 4.09 -11.27
CA SER A 23 -4.90 4.08 -10.55
C SER A 23 -5.09 4.43 -9.06
N PRO A 24 -4.23 3.94 -8.15
CA PRO A 24 -4.27 4.33 -6.74
C PRO A 24 -4.14 5.85 -6.58
N ASP A 25 -4.92 6.40 -5.63
CA ASP A 25 -5.02 7.83 -5.37
C ASP A 25 -4.34 8.19 -4.05
N ALA A 26 -3.17 8.83 -4.12
CA ALA A 26 -2.40 9.23 -2.95
C ALA A 26 -3.10 10.30 -2.11
N GLN A 27 -3.92 11.18 -2.70
CA GLN A 27 -4.65 12.21 -1.94
C GLN A 27 -5.75 11.56 -1.08
N ARG A 28 -6.45 10.58 -1.62
CA ARG A 28 -7.38 9.78 -0.84
C ARG A 28 -6.64 8.92 0.21
N GLY A 29 -5.48 8.41 -0.14
CA GLY A 29 -4.59 7.69 0.78
C GLY A 29 -4.17 8.53 1.99
N GLU A 30 -3.93 9.83 1.81
CA GLU A 30 -3.65 10.76 2.91
C GLU A 30 -4.84 10.88 3.88
N GLN A 31 -6.06 10.95 3.36
CA GLN A 31 -7.28 10.97 4.19
C GLN A 31 -7.42 9.65 4.99
N ILE A 32 -7.09 8.52 4.36
CA ILE A 32 -7.10 7.22 5.04
C ILE A 32 -6.02 7.16 6.12
N TYR A 33 -4.84 7.73 5.86
CA TYR A 33 -3.72 7.79 6.80
C TYR A 33 -4.07 8.51 8.11
N ALA A 34 -5.06 9.38 8.11
CA ALA A 34 -5.56 10.01 9.35
C ALA A 34 -5.96 8.98 10.41
N ARG A 35 -6.41 7.79 10.02
CA ARG A 35 -6.74 6.68 10.94
C ARG A 35 -5.49 6.11 11.64
N CYS A 36 -4.31 6.28 11.05
CA CYS A 36 -3.04 5.78 11.57
C CYS A 36 -2.38 6.78 12.53
N MET A 37 -2.75 8.06 12.43
CA MET A 37 -2.11 9.16 13.14
C MET A 37 -2.34 9.15 14.65
N ALA A 38 -3.29 8.36 15.14
CA ALA A 38 -3.45 8.13 16.57
C ALA A 38 -2.20 7.48 17.18
N CYS A 39 -1.58 6.56 16.45
CA CYS A 39 -0.43 5.78 16.91
C CYS A 39 0.87 6.07 16.15
N HIS A 40 0.82 6.54 14.93
CA HIS A 40 1.98 6.74 14.06
C HIS A 40 2.19 8.21 13.66
N ALA A 41 3.39 8.52 13.21
CA ALA A 41 3.71 9.73 12.45
C ALA A 41 4.67 9.39 11.32
N LEU A 42 4.82 10.29 10.34
CA LEU A 42 5.77 10.06 9.25
C LEU A 42 7.22 10.07 9.75
N ALA A 43 7.62 11.14 10.46
CA ALA A 43 9.02 11.44 10.74
C ALA A 43 9.49 11.12 12.16
N ARG A 44 8.61 10.66 13.05
CA ARG A 44 8.97 10.37 14.45
C ARG A 44 8.19 9.17 14.98
N ASP A 45 8.81 8.45 15.89
CA ASP A 45 8.15 7.38 16.65
C ASP A 45 7.10 7.97 17.62
N ARG A 46 6.03 7.20 17.80
CA ARG A 46 4.97 7.47 18.78
C ARG A 46 4.63 6.14 19.48
N VAL A 47 3.34 5.81 19.63
CA VAL A 47 2.91 4.46 20.05
C VAL A 47 3.37 3.40 19.06
N GLY A 48 3.33 3.73 17.76
CA GLY A 48 3.90 2.94 16.68
C GLY A 48 5.16 3.60 16.10
N PRO A 49 5.96 2.85 15.31
CA PRO A 49 7.16 3.37 14.67
C PRO A 49 6.83 4.38 13.57
N HIS A 50 7.79 5.23 13.24
CA HIS A 50 7.67 6.19 12.15
C HIS A 50 7.65 5.50 10.77
N HIS A 51 7.07 6.19 9.77
CA HIS A 51 6.90 5.65 8.43
C HIS A 51 7.90 6.19 7.40
N CYS A 52 8.66 7.24 7.70
CA CYS A 52 9.78 7.63 6.84
C CYS A 52 10.80 6.49 6.74
N GLY A 53 11.29 6.20 5.54
CA GLY A 53 12.18 5.07 5.27
C GLY A 53 11.49 3.70 5.35
N LEU A 54 10.16 3.64 5.24
CA LEU A 54 9.39 2.41 5.37
C LEU A 54 9.71 1.39 4.26
N PHE A 55 9.71 1.84 3.00
CA PHE A 55 9.90 0.93 1.86
C PHE A 55 11.33 0.40 1.79
N GLY A 56 11.46 -0.91 1.70
CA GLY A 56 12.75 -1.63 1.75
C GLY A 56 13.27 -1.90 3.17
N ARG A 57 12.60 -1.40 4.22
CA ARG A 57 12.99 -1.61 5.61
C ARG A 57 12.51 -2.97 6.11
N LEU A 58 13.36 -3.68 6.86
CA LEU A 58 12.98 -4.89 7.58
C LEU A 58 12.01 -4.52 8.72
N ALA A 59 10.93 -5.29 8.87
CA ALA A 59 9.99 -5.12 9.97
C ALA A 59 10.69 -5.29 11.32
N GLY A 60 10.31 -4.48 12.29
CA GLY A 60 10.90 -4.54 13.62
C GLY A 60 12.31 -3.95 13.73
N SER A 61 12.79 -3.16 12.74
CA SER A 61 14.17 -2.72 12.66
C SER A 61 14.42 -1.22 12.88
N VAL A 62 13.42 -0.43 13.21
CA VAL A 62 13.66 0.99 13.54
C VAL A 62 14.53 1.06 14.81
N PRO A 63 15.71 1.71 14.74
CA PRO A 63 16.60 1.79 15.91
C PRO A 63 15.93 2.49 17.10
N GLY A 64 16.02 1.88 18.28
CA GLY A 64 15.49 2.45 19.52
C GLY A 64 13.98 2.29 19.71
N PHE A 65 13.24 1.79 18.72
CA PHE A 65 11.80 1.51 18.89
C PHE A 65 11.59 0.12 19.53
N ASP A 66 10.72 0.05 20.52
CA ASP A 66 10.40 -1.20 21.21
C ASP A 66 9.28 -1.98 20.50
N TYR A 67 9.69 -2.88 19.63
CA TYR A 67 8.78 -3.78 18.89
C TYR A 67 8.43 -5.04 19.69
N SER A 68 7.28 -5.63 19.41
CA SER A 68 6.99 -7.01 19.83
C SER A 68 8.03 -8.01 19.26
N ALA A 69 8.25 -9.08 19.98
CA ALA A 69 9.10 -10.18 19.48
C ALA A 69 8.59 -10.73 18.16
N ALA A 70 7.25 -10.83 18.00
CA ALA A 70 6.62 -11.28 16.77
C ALA A 70 6.98 -10.40 15.56
N MET A 71 6.98 -9.06 15.73
CA MET A 71 7.37 -8.15 14.64
C MET A 71 8.84 -8.24 14.31
N LYS A 72 9.71 -8.31 15.33
CA LYS A 72 11.17 -8.46 15.15
C LYS A 72 11.56 -9.74 14.39
N HIS A 73 10.81 -10.83 14.62
CA HIS A 73 11.08 -12.14 14.01
C HIS A 73 10.23 -12.43 12.77
N SER A 74 9.42 -11.48 12.31
CA SER A 74 8.51 -11.71 11.18
C SER A 74 9.23 -11.92 9.84
N GLY A 75 10.46 -11.42 9.70
CA GLY A 75 11.23 -11.51 8.47
C GLY A 75 10.66 -10.69 7.30
N ILE A 76 9.65 -9.86 7.56
CA ILE A 76 8.98 -9.08 6.51
C ILE A 76 9.87 -7.91 6.11
N VAL A 77 10.10 -7.76 4.81
CA VAL A 77 10.62 -6.52 4.23
C VAL A 77 9.46 -5.73 3.66
N TRP A 78 9.32 -4.47 4.07
CA TRP A 78 8.20 -3.64 3.66
C TRP A 78 8.30 -3.21 2.20
N ASN A 79 7.33 -3.61 1.42
CA ASN A 79 7.08 -3.19 0.05
C ASN A 79 5.57 -3.09 -0.18
N GLU A 80 5.15 -2.68 -1.38
CA GLU A 80 3.71 -2.51 -1.67
C GLU A 80 2.91 -3.80 -1.40
N GLN A 81 3.44 -4.95 -1.79
CA GLN A 81 2.76 -6.24 -1.63
C GLN A 81 2.71 -6.70 -0.17
N SER A 82 3.80 -6.58 0.58
CA SER A 82 3.82 -6.96 2.00
C SER A 82 2.97 -6.02 2.85
N LEU A 83 2.96 -4.72 2.52
CA LEU A 83 2.08 -3.73 3.14
C LEU A 83 0.60 -4.03 2.87
N ASP A 84 0.23 -4.38 1.64
CA ASP A 84 -1.15 -4.73 1.30
C ASP A 84 -1.64 -5.89 2.15
N ARG A 85 -0.86 -6.97 2.24
CA ARG A 85 -1.20 -8.11 3.08
C ARG A 85 -1.30 -7.75 4.56
N PHE A 86 -0.30 -7.04 5.08
CA PHE A 86 -0.27 -6.66 6.50
C PHE A 86 -1.42 -5.73 6.87
N LEU A 87 -1.68 -4.70 6.07
CA LEU A 87 -2.76 -3.74 6.30
C LEU A 87 -4.16 -4.36 6.17
N ALA A 88 -4.31 -5.47 5.45
CA ALA A 88 -5.58 -6.19 5.39
C ALA A 88 -5.96 -6.82 6.74
N ALA A 89 -4.99 -7.38 7.47
CA ALA A 89 -5.22 -8.05 8.74
C ALA A 89 -3.91 -8.17 9.55
N PRO A 90 -3.46 -7.10 10.24
CA PRO A 90 -2.17 -7.06 10.91
C PRO A 90 -1.92 -8.21 11.89
N THR A 91 -2.90 -8.51 12.73
CA THR A 91 -2.79 -9.57 13.76
C THR A 91 -2.81 -10.98 13.20
N LYS A 92 -3.32 -11.16 11.98
CA LYS A 92 -3.26 -12.46 11.28
C LYS A 92 -1.93 -12.64 10.56
N VAL A 93 -1.37 -11.57 10.00
CA VAL A 93 -0.10 -11.63 9.26
C VAL A 93 1.08 -11.72 10.23
N VAL A 94 1.01 -11.00 11.36
CA VAL A 94 2.02 -11.06 12.43
C VAL A 94 1.31 -11.38 13.76
N PRO A 95 1.01 -12.65 14.02
CA PRO A 95 0.41 -13.06 15.31
C PRO A 95 1.33 -12.67 16.48
N GLY A 96 0.81 -11.95 17.46
CA GLY A 96 1.58 -11.41 18.58
C GLY A 96 2.14 -10.00 18.36
N THR A 97 1.79 -9.35 17.26
CA THR A 97 2.07 -7.91 17.10
C THR A 97 1.35 -7.07 18.15
N THR A 98 2.00 -6.01 18.61
CA THR A 98 1.37 -5.01 19.49
C THR A 98 0.53 -3.98 18.74
N MET A 99 0.54 -3.99 17.41
CA MET A 99 -0.35 -3.18 16.59
C MET A 99 -1.75 -3.79 16.61
N THR A 100 -2.64 -3.21 17.41
CA THR A 100 -4.01 -3.73 17.65
C THR A 100 -5.05 -3.23 16.65
N TYR A 101 -4.63 -2.74 15.50
CA TYR A 101 -5.49 -2.29 14.42
C TYR A 101 -6.12 -3.47 13.68
N ASP A 102 -7.44 -3.44 13.47
CA ASP A 102 -8.18 -4.54 12.85
C ASP A 102 -7.85 -4.75 11.36
N GLY A 103 -7.34 -3.72 10.73
CA GLY A 103 -7.00 -3.72 9.30
C GLY A 103 -7.98 -2.94 8.44
N ILE A 104 -7.69 -2.93 7.15
CA ILE A 104 -8.47 -2.26 6.10
C ILE A 104 -8.93 -3.35 5.12
N PRO A 105 -10.21 -3.80 5.19
CA PRO A 105 -10.72 -4.85 4.32
C PRO A 105 -10.73 -4.46 2.84
N ASP A 106 -11.03 -3.20 2.54
CA ASP A 106 -11.16 -2.69 1.18
C ASP A 106 -9.77 -2.59 0.51
N ALA A 107 -9.60 -3.35 -0.57
CA ALA A 107 -8.33 -3.39 -1.32
C ALA A 107 -8.00 -2.04 -1.98
N ARG A 108 -9.02 -1.27 -2.37
CA ARG A 108 -8.82 0.05 -2.98
C ARG A 108 -8.32 1.05 -1.94
N GLU A 109 -8.90 1.07 -0.75
CA GLU A 109 -8.41 1.92 0.35
C GLU A 109 -6.95 1.58 0.71
N ARG A 110 -6.58 0.28 0.72
CA ARG A 110 -5.18 -0.13 0.96
C ARG A 110 -4.25 0.35 -0.13
N ALA A 111 -4.65 0.22 -1.40
CA ALA A 111 -3.84 0.69 -2.52
C ALA A 111 -3.61 2.20 -2.47
N ASP A 112 -4.64 2.97 -2.15
CA ASP A 112 -4.56 4.42 -2.01
C ASP A 112 -3.65 4.83 -0.83
N LEU A 113 -3.80 4.18 0.32
CA LEU A 113 -2.93 4.40 1.49
C LEU A 113 -1.46 4.08 1.18
N ILE A 114 -1.19 2.98 0.48
CA ILE A 114 0.17 2.60 0.08
C ILE A 114 0.75 3.62 -0.90
N ALA A 115 -0.06 4.12 -1.85
CA ALA A 115 0.35 5.19 -2.76
C ALA A 115 0.72 6.48 -2.02
N TYR A 116 -0.08 6.86 -1.00
CA TYR A 116 0.25 7.99 -0.13
C TYR A 116 1.56 7.77 0.63
N LEU A 117 1.72 6.64 1.31
CA LEU A 117 2.94 6.33 2.06
C LEU A 117 4.18 6.36 1.15
N LYS A 118 4.08 5.85 -0.07
CA LYS A 118 5.14 5.88 -1.07
C LYS A 118 5.49 7.31 -1.49
N SER A 119 4.49 8.16 -1.69
CA SER A 119 4.67 9.58 -1.99
C SER A 119 5.29 10.32 -0.81
N ALA A 120 4.76 10.12 0.41
CA ALA A 120 5.24 10.76 1.63
C ALA A 120 6.72 10.41 1.92
N ASN A 121 7.14 9.18 1.62
CA ASN A 121 8.55 8.77 1.77
C ASN A 121 9.53 9.50 0.84
N ARG A 122 9.03 10.11 -0.23
CA ARG A 122 9.82 10.97 -1.15
C ARG A 122 9.71 12.46 -0.83
N SER A 123 8.91 12.82 0.16
CA SER A 123 8.67 14.22 0.53
C SER A 123 9.83 14.81 1.34
N PRO A 124 9.95 16.14 1.40
CA PRO A 124 10.91 16.81 2.28
C PRO A 124 10.81 16.39 3.74
N THR A 125 9.63 16.09 4.23
CA THR A 125 9.39 15.60 5.60
C THR A 125 10.21 14.35 5.91
N CYS A 126 10.34 13.43 4.95
CA CYS A 126 11.10 12.19 5.14
C CYS A 126 12.57 12.30 4.71
N ALA A 127 12.95 13.26 3.87
CA ALA A 127 14.32 13.42 3.40
C ALA A 127 15.31 13.63 4.56
N HIS A 128 14.92 14.38 5.59
CA HIS A 128 15.77 14.63 6.77
C HIS A 128 15.94 13.41 7.67
N VAL A 129 14.95 12.53 7.75
CA VAL A 129 15.01 11.32 8.57
C VAL A 129 15.93 10.27 7.97
N THR A 130 15.98 10.17 6.64
CA THR A 130 16.80 9.19 5.91
C THR A 130 18.26 9.64 5.73
N SER A 131 18.53 10.95 5.78
CA SER A 131 19.89 11.51 5.60
C SER A 131 20.76 11.47 6.88
N GLY A 132 20.18 11.16 8.03
CA GLY A 132 20.87 11.13 9.33
C GLY A 132 21.44 9.76 9.74
N ARG A 133 21.59 8.86 8.79
CA ARG A 133 22.19 7.51 9.02
C ARG A 133 23.53 7.36 8.35
#